data_f50e9925ec5e1e167b9f328b693076d6
#
_entry.id   f50e9925ec5e1e167b9f328b693076d6
#
_cell.length_a   1.000
_cell.length_b   1.000
_cell.length_c   1.000
_cell.angle_alpha   90.00
_cell.angle_beta   90.00
_cell.angle_gamma   90.00
#
_symmetry.space_group_name_H-M   'P 1'
#
loop_
_entity.id
_entity.type
_entity.pdbx_description
1 polymer ?
#
loop_
_entity_poly.entity_id
_entity_poly.type
_entity_poly.pdbx_seq_one_letter_code
_entity_poly.pdbx_strand_id
1 'polypeptide(L)'
;MSLNEIQKAKKKFRQSAKWLKFRKYIQKKFGNKDAITGYPLRKGYNLHHICLVETKYEDITNEDNFIPLNKQTHEVLHICYKYQSKDSGFFDRLKKYVDKMIEINK
;
A
#
# COMPACT_ATOMS: atom_id res chain seq x y z
N MET A 1 -23.28 -10.22 -8.12
CA MET A 1 -22.85 -8.89 -8.56
C MET A 1 -21.88 -8.97 -9.73
N SER A 2 -22.07 -8.13 -10.75
CA SER A 2 -21.11 -8.01 -11.83
C SER A 2 -19.85 -7.30 -11.36
N LEU A 3 -18.76 -7.46 -12.12
CA LEU A 3 -17.49 -6.76 -11.83
C LEU A 3 -17.67 -5.24 -11.82
N ASN A 4 -18.47 -4.70 -12.74
CA ASN A 4 -18.79 -3.27 -12.80
C ASN A 4 -19.50 -2.76 -11.54
N GLU A 5 -20.46 -3.54 -11.04
CA GLU A 5 -21.19 -3.21 -9.81
C GLU A 5 -20.26 -3.21 -8.61
N ILE A 6 -19.33 -4.18 -8.52
CA ILE A 6 -18.32 -4.25 -7.46
C ILE A 6 -17.40 -3.04 -7.52
N GLN A 7 -16.93 -2.67 -8.70
CA GLN A 7 -16.04 -1.51 -8.87
C GLN A 7 -16.74 -0.19 -8.53
N LYS A 8 -18.00 -0.03 -8.92
CA LYS A 8 -18.83 1.13 -8.58
C LYS A 8 -19.03 1.24 -7.07
N ALA A 9 -19.30 0.13 -6.41
CA ALA A 9 -19.48 0.09 -4.96
C ALA A 9 -18.18 0.48 -4.23
N LYS A 10 -17.03 -0.01 -4.68
CA LYS A 10 -15.73 0.37 -4.13
C LYS A 10 -15.45 1.85 -4.28
N LYS A 11 -15.71 2.41 -5.46
CA LYS A 11 -15.51 3.84 -5.73
C LYS A 11 -16.39 4.70 -4.84
N LYS A 12 -17.67 4.34 -4.74
CA LYS A 12 -18.62 5.05 -3.88
C LYS A 12 -18.19 5.02 -2.43
N PHE A 13 -17.74 3.87 -1.94
CA PHE A 13 -17.25 3.72 -0.57
C PHE A 13 -16.03 4.61 -0.30
N ARG A 14 -15.05 4.65 -1.22
CA ARG A 14 -13.86 5.49 -1.08
C ARG A 14 -14.17 6.99 -1.08
N GLN A 15 -15.32 7.39 -1.59
CA GLN A 15 -15.78 8.78 -1.57
C GLN A 15 -16.65 9.08 -0.34
N SER A 16 -16.98 8.08 0.47
CA SER A 16 -17.82 8.27 1.65
C SER A 16 -17.08 9.04 2.76
N ALA A 17 -17.87 9.76 3.57
CA ALA A 17 -17.31 10.48 4.73
C ALA A 17 -16.62 9.52 5.70
N LYS A 18 -17.18 8.33 5.88
CA LYS A 18 -16.63 7.28 6.74
C LYS A 18 -15.21 6.88 6.31
N TRP A 19 -15.01 6.64 5.02
CA TRP A 19 -13.70 6.28 4.47
C TRP A 19 -12.70 7.43 4.58
N LEU A 20 -13.12 8.65 4.24
CA LEU A 20 -12.24 9.82 4.30
C LEU A 20 -11.79 10.12 5.73
N LYS A 21 -12.67 9.94 6.71
CA LYS A 21 -12.34 10.09 8.12
C LYS A 21 -11.34 9.02 8.57
N PHE A 22 -11.55 7.77 8.18
CA PHE A 22 -10.65 6.67 8.46
C PHE A 22 -9.28 6.90 7.82
N ARG A 23 -9.25 7.36 6.58
CA ARG A 23 -8.01 7.69 5.88
C ARG A 23 -7.17 8.72 6.63
N LYS A 24 -7.81 9.78 7.15
CA LYS A 24 -7.14 10.78 7.97
C LYS A 24 -6.62 10.19 9.28
N TYR A 25 -7.38 9.30 9.89
CA TYR A 25 -6.97 8.63 11.11
C TYR A 25 -5.68 7.82 10.90
N ILE A 26 -5.61 7.03 9.83
CA ILE A 26 -4.42 6.26 9.50
C ILE A 26 -3.24 7.18 9.19
N GLN A 27 -3.47 8.27 8.47
CA GLN A 27 -2.44 9.27 8.19
C GLN A 27 -1.80 9.78 9.48
N LYS A 28 -2.61 10.13 10.46
CA LYS A 28 -2.14 10.61 11.77
C LYS A 28 -1.42 9.52 12.56
N LYS A 29 -1.95 8.30 12.53
CA LYS A 29 -1.37 7.15 13.20
C LYS A 29 0.08 6.91 12.76
N PHE A 30 0.39 7.14 11.49
CA PHE A 30 1.73 6.99 10.92
C PHE A 30 2.53 8.30 10.89
N GLY A 31 2.06 9.34 11.58
CA GLY A 31 2.78 10.61 11.66
C GLY A 31 2.90 11.33 10.34
N ASN A 32 1.92 11.18 9.44
CA ASN A 32 1.90 11.75 8.10
C ASN A 32 3.07 11.27 7.24
N LYS A 33 3.50 10.02 7.45
CA LYS A 33 4.65 9.44 6.74
C LYS A 33 4.27 8.14 6.04
N ASP A 34 4.94 7.90 4.91
CA ASP A 34 4.91 6.63 4.20
C ASP A 34 5.45 5.52 5.10
N ALA A 35 4.70 4.42 5.23
CA ALA A 35 5.01 3.35 6.16
C ALA A 35 6.33 2.62 5.84
N ILE A 36 6.79 2.67 4.58
CA ILE A 36 7.98 1.96 4.13
C ILE A 36 9.19 2.89 4.05
N THR A 37 9.03 4.04 3.39
CA THR A 37 10.15 4.96 3.18
C THR A 37 10.38 5.92 4.33
N GLY A 38 9.35 6.17 5.13
CA GLY A 38 9.39 7.20 6.17
C GLY A 38 9.32 8.62 5.65
N TYR A 39 9.18 8.81 4.34
CA TYR A 39 9.04 10.14 3.75
C TYR A 39 7.63 10.69 3.98
N PRO A 40 7.45 12.03 3.99
CA PRO A 40 6.13 12.62 4.15
C PRO A 40 5.15 12.11 3.09
N LEU A 41 3.90 11.90 3.52
CA LEU A 41 2.84 11.52 2.59
C LEU A 41 2.50 12.70 1.68
N ARG A 42 2.38 12.43 0.39
CA ARG A 42 2.01 13.41 -0.62
C ARG A 42 0.52 13.32 -0.93
N LYS A 43 -0.04 14.38 -1.50
CA LYS A 43 -1.43 14.37 -1.97
C LYS A 43 -1.64 13.17 -2.89
N GLY A 44 -2.75 12.46 -2.70
CA GLY A 44 -3.05 11.27 -3.50
C GLY A 44 -2.40 9.99 -3.01
N TYR A 45 -1.81 9.99 -1.81
CA TYR A 45 -1.26 8.77 -1.22
C TYR A 45 -2.33 7.67 -1.13
N ASN A 46 -1.89 6.43 -1.11
CA ASN A 46 -2.77 5.26 -1.06
C ASN A 46 -2.84 4.67 0.34
N LEU A 47 -4.02 4.18 0.74
CA LEU A 47 -4.13 3.25 1.86
C LEU A 47 -4.07 1.83 1.27
N HIS A 48 -2.98 1.14 1.55
CA HIS A 48 -2.77 -0.22 1.05
C HIS A 48 -3.39 -1.24 2.00
N HIS A 49 -4.16 -2.18 1.44
CA HIS A 49 -4.67 -3.34 2.18
C HIS A 49 -3.57 -4.40 2.24
N ILE A 50 -3.17 -4.80 3.44
CA ILE A 50 -2.22 -5.89 3.61
C ILE A 50 -2.88 -7.22 3.23
N CYS A 51 -4.11 -7.43 3.69
CA CYS A 51 -4.91 -8.58 3.27
C CYS A 51 -5.65 -8.23 1.98
N LEU A 52 -5.37 -8.98 0.91
CA LEU A 52 -5.90 -8.70 -0.43
C LEU A 52 -7.25 -9.38 -0.70
N VAL A 53 -7.96 -9.83 0.35
CA VAL A 53 -9.27 -10.49 0.19
C VAL A 53 -10.31 -9.45 -0.17
N GLU A 54 -10.83 -9.53 -1.40
CA GLU A 54 -11.76 -8.55 -1.98
C GLU A 54 -13.06 -8.38 -1.22
N THR A 55 -13.55 -9.43 -0.56
CA THR A 55 -14.83 -9.41 0.18
C THR A 55 -14.79 -8.51 1.41
N LYS A 56 -13.63 -8.00 1.79
CA LYS A 56 -13.42 -7.19 3.00
C LYS A 56 -13.07 -5.75 2.71
N TYR A 57 -13.30 -5.26 1.50
CA TYR A 57 -12.86 -3.90 1.15
C TYR A 57 -13.56 -2.79 1.97
N GLU A 58 -14.75 -3.05 2.51
CA GLU A 58 -15.48 -2.12 3.37
C GLU A 58 -15.12 -2.25 4.85
N ASP A 59 -14.35 -3.27 5.21
CA ASP A 59 -14.01 -3.53 6.61
C ASP A 59 -12.87 -2.63 7.06
N ILE A 60 -13.22 -1.51 7.66
CA ILE A 60 -12.27 -0.56 8.24
C ILE A 60 -12.17 -0.71 9.77
N THR A 61 -12.71 -1.81 10.33
CA THR A 61 -12.61 -2.06 11.77
C THR A 61 -11.24 -2.57 12.18
N ASN A 62 -10.52 -3.22 11.28
CA ASN A 62 -9.16 -3.70 11.52
C ASN A 62 -8.15 -2.71 10.93
N GLU A 63 -7.79 -1.71 11.73
CA GLU A 63 -6.86 -0.67 11.30
C GLU A 63 -5.46 -1.21 10.96
N ASP A 64 -5.08 -2.35 11.54
CA ASP A 64 -3.77 -2.95 11.28
C ASP A 64 -3.64 -3.56 9.88
N ASN A 65 -4.77 -3.65 9.17
CA ASN A 65 -4.77 -4.12 7.78
C ASN A 65 -4.45 -3.01 6.78
N PHE A 66 -4.20 -1.79 7.24
CA PHE A 66 -4.00 -0.63 6.35
C PHE A 66 -2.68 0.06 6.66
N ILE A 67 -1.93 0.39 5.62
CA ILE A 67 -0.73 1.22 5.72
C ILE A 67 -0.79 2.33 4.68
N PRO A 68 -0.38 3.57 5.03
CA PRO A 68 -0.34 4.66 4.08
C PRO A 68 0.96 4.61 3.27
N LEU A 69 0.85 4.69 1.97
CA LEU A 69 1.99 4.66 1.06
C LEU A 69 1.84 5.74 0.01
N ASN A 70 2.91 6.43 -0.30
CA ASN A 70 2.95 7.27 -1.48
C ASN A 70 2.77 6.39 -2.73
N LYS A 71 2.30 6.98 -3.80
CA LYS A 71 1.95 6.24 -5.02
C LYS A 71 3.09 5.36 -5.51
N GLN A 72 4.30 5.91 -5.57
CA GLN A 72 5.48 5.18 -6.05
C GLN A 72 5.82 3.99 -5.15
N THR A 73 5.79 4.18 -3.84
CA THR A 73 6.06 3.11 -2.87
C THR A 73 5.02 2.01 -2.96
N HIS A 74 3.75 2.39 -3.17
CA HIS A 74 2.67 1.43 -3.35
C HIS A 74 2.91 0.53 -4.57
N GLU A 75 3.36 1.12 -5.68
CA GLU A 75 3.71 0.37 -6.89
C GLU A 75 4.88 -0.60 -6.63
N VAL A 76 5.92 -0.12 -5.95
CA VAL A 76 7.10 -0.95 -5.60
C VAL A 76 6.67 -2.12 -4.71
N LEU A 77 5.82 -1.89 -3.72
CA LEU A 77 5.34 -2.96 -2.84
C LEU A 77 4.61 -4.05 -3.62
N HIS A 78 3.73 -3.67 -4.54
CA HIS A 78 3.00 -4.63 -5.36
C HIS A 78 3.94 -5.43 -6.27
N ILE A 79 4.94 -4.79 -6.85
CA ILE A 79 5.94 -5.45 -7.70
C ILE A 79 6.74 -6.45 -6.87
N CYS A 80 7.22 -6.05 -5.71
CA CYS A 80 7.98 -6.93 -4.81
C CYS A 80 7.14 -8.12 -4.36
N TYR A 81 5.88 -7.89 -3.99
CA TYR A 81 4.97 -8.96 -3.61
C TYR A 81 4.80 -9.97 -4.77
N LYS A 82 4.58 -9.46 -5.98
CA LYS A 82 4.39 -10.30 -7.17
C LYS A 82 5.57 -11.25 -7.39
N TYR A 83 6.80 -10.73 -7.33
CA TYR A 83 7.97 -11.55 -7.61
C TYR A 83 8.34 -12.46 -6.43
N GLN A 84 8.33 -11.93 -5.22
CA GLN A 84 8.69 -12.72 -4.03
C GLN A 84 7.71 -13.88 -3.79
N SER A 85 6.42 -13.68 -4.07
CA SER A 85 5.42 -14.73 -3.89
C SER A 85 5.63 -15.91 -4.84
N LYS A 86 6.28 -15.70 -5.99
CA LYS A 86 6.58 -16.74 -6.98
C LYS A 86 7.98 -17.33 -6.83
N ASP A 87 8.90 -16.57 -6.26
CA ASP A 87 10.33 -16.97 -6.18
C ASP A 87 10.91 -16.40 -4.88
N SER A 88 11.10 -17.28 -3.91
CA SER A 88 11.58 -16.90 -2.58
C SER A 88 12.99 -16.29 -2.57
N GLY A 89 13.75 -16.45 -3.65
CA GLY A 89 15.09 -15.88 -3.78
C GLY A 89 15.13 -14.46 -4.32
N PHE A 90 13.95 -13.88 -4.65
CA PHE A 90 13.89 -12.56 -5.29
C PHE A 90 14.50 -11.46 -4.42
N PHE A 91 14.16 -11.39 -3.14
CA PHE A 91 14.69 -10.34 -2.26
C PHE A 91 16.20 -10.43 -2.09
N ASP A 92 16.75 -11.65 -2.01
CA ASP A 92 18.20 -11.84 -1.88
C ASP A 92 18.94 -11.29 -3.09
N ARG A 93 18.42 -11.57 -4.29
CA ARG A 93 19.02 -11.06 -5.52
C ARG A 93 18.85 -9.55 -5.68
N LEU A 94 17.67 -9.03 -5.32
CA LEU A 94 17.41 -7.58 -5.33
C LEU A 94 18.37 -6.85 -4.40
N LYS A 95 18.50 -7.34 -3.17
CA LYS A 95 19.39 -6.75 -2.18
C LYS A 95 20.85 -6.76 -2.66
N LYS A 96 21.30 -7.85 -3.25
CA LYS A 96 22.64 -7.97 -3.80
C LYS A 96 22.99 -6.85 -4.76
N TYR A 97 22.08 -6.56 -5.69
CA TYR A 97 22.33 -5.53 -6.70
C TYR A 97 22.13 -4.12 -6.16
N VAL A 98 21.19 -3.90 -5.27
CA VAL A 98 21.03 -2.61 -4.59
C VAL A 98 22.27 -2.29 -3.77
N ASP A 99 22.78 -3.25 -2.98
CA ASP A 99 24.00 -3.08 -2.18
C ASP A 99 25.20 -2.76 -3.07
N LYS A 100 25.31 -3.43 -4.22
CA LYS A 100 26.38 -3.18 -5.19
C LYS A 100 26.31 -1.77 -5.76
N MET A 101 25.10 -1.28 -6.06
CA MET A 101 24.90 0.10 -6.54
C MET A 101 25.32 1.10 -5.48
N ILE A 102 24.94 0.87 -4.23
CA ILE A 102 25.32 1.74 -3.12
C ILE A 102 26.85 1.78 -2.98
N GLU A 103 27.49 0.62 -3.05
CA GLU A 103 28.95 0.47 -2.94
C GLU A 103 29.68 1.23 -4.04
N ILE A 104 29.24 1.07 -5.31
CA ILE A 104 29.90 1.66 -6.48
C ILE A 104 29.66 3.17 -6.56
N ASN A 105 28.50 3.64 -6.10
CA ASN A 105 28.08 5.05 -6.25
C ASN A 105 28.22 5.88 -4.99
N LYS A 106 29.11 5.50 -4.13
CA LYS A 106 29.41 6.29 -2.92
C LYS A 106 29.96 7.66 -3.26
#